data_840c383520a44cf33430406fe988c551
#
_entry.id   840c383520a44cf33430406fe988c551
#
_cell.length_a   1.000
_cell.length_b   1.000
_cell.length_c   1.000
_cell.angle_alpha   90.00
_cell.angle_beta   90.00
_cell.angle_gamma   90.00
#
_symmetry.space_group_name_H-M   'P 1'
#
loop_
_entity.id
_entity.type
_entity.pdbx_description
1 polymer ?
#
loop_
_entity_poly.entity_id
_entity_poly.type
_entity_poly.pdbx_seq_one_letter_code
_entity_poly.pdbx_strand_id
1 'polypeptide(L)'
;MTDEYEHYEAVVVGAGPGGAAAAAVLARNDVETLVLERGVEAGSKNVTGGLIYAEESAPYTVDGLFPEFRSEATERPVTDYYLHNVAGEKVKTFDITDLHEHDTEWSDAVLRRKMDSWMADRVHEMANETGGGLLTDVRVNGLLREGGEIAGVTCDELDPIRADLVIAADGVNSELARDAGLMDWEDPEEWFQGVKAVVDVPPEVIDERFGVGDEEGEAHLFSGDLFEDVRGGGFVYTNEDSLSIGSVFHLDSIVEQEAEPHQLLDNLLTHPLMADWLEGHYDEVEYSAKLVPDSKKAAHPAPHQGRLLVVGDAAGQMQAQGPIIKGMNHAVSAGALAGEAFAEAKLRGDPDKAGELYEQKLRNEGIMGKLRPKGYQVARALGEHDAVTEMADSLLTSSVGRLGVKVAGGLLEDLYSSPHLSQIVPDTQTPYVTLPTVIAEELGDRVTGEADYEPKDLVTRIGDLTYDTDVGNPHIELRDNSVEASGAAVYACPVSAEGFGGGCYREETVKTNGSEEKRISLDTQPCVECGTCAVVADTDWEHPRGGKGVEYKEG
;
A
#
# COMPACT_ATOMS: atom_id res chain seq x y z
N MET A 1 -44.26 10.35 -0.32
CA MET A 1 -43.79 9.38 0.64
C MET A 1 -42.36 9.79 0.91
N THR A 2 -42.07 10.29 2.07
CA THR A 2 -40.69 10.53 2.51
C THR A 2 -40.18 9.15 2.83
N ASP A 3 -39.38 8.56 1.93
CA ASP A 3 -38.65 7.33 2.21
C ASP A 3 -37.79 7.63 3.42
N GLU A 4 -38.09 6.96 4.53
CA GLU A 4 -37.37 7.11 5.79
C GLU A 4 -36.18 6.18 5.70
N TYR A 5 -35.07 6.68 5.09
CA TYR A 5 -33.81 5.95 5.06
C TYR A 5 -33.34 5.66 6.51
N GLU A 6 -32.70 4.52 6.71
CA GLU A 6 -32.06 4.22 7.99
C GLU A 6 -31.06 5.34 8.34
N HIS A 7 -30.93 5.66 9.61
CA HIS A 7 -30.07 6.71 10.11
C HIS A 7 -29.19 6.19 11.23
N TYR A 8 -27.91 6.47 11.14
CA TYR A 8 -26.91 6.22 12.17
C TYR A 8 -26.20 7.51 12.56
N GLU A 9 -25.67 7.58 13.78
CA GLU A 9 -24.86 8.74 14.17
C GLU A 9 -23.54 8.80 13.40
N ALA A 10 -22.92 7.63 13.09
CA ALA A 10 -21.75 7.55 12.24
C ALA A 10 -21.84 6.36 11.29
N VAL A 11 -21.40 6.57 10.04
CA VAL A 11 -21.15 5.50 9.07
C VAL A 11 -19.66 5.50 8.74
N VAL A 12 -19.01 4.34 8.92
CA VAL A 12 -17.60 4.11 8.57
C VAL A 12 -17.56 3.22 7.33
N VAL A 13 -16.86 3.65 6.30
CA VAL A 13 -16.76 2.93 5.01
C VAL A 13 -15.39 2.29 4.90
N GLY A 14 -15.36 0.97 4.89
CA GLY A 14 -14.17 0.12 4.93
C GLY A 14 -13.81 -0.37 6.33
N ALA A 15 -13.61 -1.68 6.49
CA ALA A 15 -13.25 -2.35 7.74
C ALA A 15 -11.74 -2.66 7.86
N GLY A 16 -10.88 -1.96 7.08
CA GLY A 16 -9.44 -2.02 7.25
C GLY A 16 -8.96 -1.28 8.51
N PRO A 17 -7.63 -1.19 8.76
CA PRO A 17 -7.07 -0.66 10.02
C PRO A 17 -7.59 0.72 10.42
N GLY A 18 -7.75 1.63 9.46
CA GLY A 18 -8.26 2.98 9.74
C GLY A 18 -9.73 2.98 10.13
N GLY A 19 -10.56 2.22 9.42
CA GLY A 19 -12.00 2.12 9.73
C GLY A 19 -12.27 1.38 11.03
N ALA A 20 -11.55 0.30 11.29
CA ALA A 20 -11.65 -0.45 12.54
C ALA A 20 -11.25 0.41 13.74
N ALA A 21 -10.18 1.19 13.64
CA ALA A 21 -9.76 2.11 14.68
C ALA A 21 -10.78 3.22 14.93
N ALA A 22 -11.34 3.81 13.86
CA ALA A 22 -12.38 4.82 13.95
C ALA A 22 -13.64 4.28 14.65
N ALA A 23 -14.13 3.13 14.22
CA ALA A 23 -15.32 2.49 14.76
C ALA A 23 -15.12 2.08 16.23
N ALA A 24 -13.95 1.56 16.60
CA ALA A 24 -13.63 1.22 17.99
C ALA A 24 -13.66 2.45 18.91
N VAL A 25 -13.13 3.59 18.46
CA VAL A 25 -13.16 4.84 19.26
C VAL A 25 -14.56 5.41 19.32
N LEU A 26 -15.33 5.38 18.23
CA LEU A 26 -16.72 5.83 18.21
C LEU A 26 -17.58 5.00 19.18
N ALA A 27 -17.50 3.67 19.11
CA ALA A 27 -18.24 2.78 20.01
C ALA A 27 -17.88 3.00 21.50
N ARG A 28 -16.60 3.19 21.83
CA ARG A 28 -16.15 3.52 23.21
C ARG A 28 -16.70 4.86 23.73
N ASN A 29 -17.18 5.72 22.84
CA ASN A 29 -17.80 7.00 23.18
C ASN A 29 -19.33 6.99 23.01
N ASP A 30 -19.95 5.81 23.05
CA ASP A 30 -21.40 5.62 22.94
C ASP A 30 -22.01 6.25 21.67
N VAL A 31 -21.30 6.14 20.52
CA VAL A 31 -21.77 6.58 19.19
C VAL A 31 -22.32 5.38 18.44
N GLU A 32 -23.59 5.47 18.01
CA GLU A 32 -24.22 4.45 17.16
C GLU A 32 -23.53 4.42 15.79
N THR A 33 -22.75 3.38 15.53
CA THR A 33 -21.85 3.30 14.39
C THR A 33 -22.16 2.10 13.50
N LEU A 34 -22.42 2.35 12.22
CA LEU A 34 -22.50 1.31 11.18
C LEU A 34 -21.18 1.28 10.40
N VAL A 35 -20.56 0.10 10.29
CA VAL A 35 -19.40 -0.14 9.43
C VAL A 35 -19.84 -0.89 8.19
N LEU A 36 -19.45 -0.43 7.01
CA LEU A 36 -19.77 -1.02 5.71
C LEU A 36 -18.50 -1.52 5.05
N GLU A 37 -18.43 -2.81 4.77
CA GLU A 37 -17.29 -3.46 4.14
C GLU A 37 -17.72 -4.08 2.80
N ARG A 38 -16.92 -3.82 1.75
CA ARG A 38 -17.20 -4.31 0.40
C ARG A 38 -16.89 -5.81 0.25
N GLY A 39 -15.87 -6.29 0.93
CA GLY A 39 -15.48 -7.70 0.89
C GLY A 39 -16.52 -8.62 1.53
N VAL A 40 -16.50 -9.89 1.14
CA VAL A 40 -17.27 -10.96 1.83
C VAL A 40 -16.85 -11.08 3.30
N GLU A 41 -15.64 -10.66 3.59
CA GLU A 41 -15.01 -10.58 4.89
C GLU A 41 -13.96 -9.46 4.86
N ALA A 42 -13.74 -8.79 5.97
CA ALA A 42 -12.69 -7.78 6.07
C ALA A 42 -11.32 -8.40 5.73
N GLY A 43 -10.49 -7.66 5.02
CA GLY A 43 -9.21 -8.15 4.52
C GLY A 43 -9.25 -8.88 3.19
N SER A 44 -10.39 -9.47 2.78
CA SER A 44 -10.51 -10.23 1.52
C SER A 44 -10.25 -9.41 0.24
N LYS A 45 -10.26 -8.11 0.33
CA LYS A 45 -9.99 -7.15 -0.77
C LYS A 45 -8.71 -6.35 -0.57
N ASN A 46 -8.00 -6.60 0.52
CA ASN A 46 -6.87 -5.81 0.95
C ASN A 46 -5.55 -6.52 0.70
N VAL A 47 -4.53 -5.73 0.41
CA VAL A 47 -3.14 -6.17 0.18
C VAL A 47 -2.21 -5.26 0.97
N THR A 48 -1.14 -5.82 1.52
CA THR A 48 -0.08 -5.07 2.18
C THR A 48 1.29 -5.69 1.88
N GLY A 49 2.36 -4.92 2.08
CA GLY A 49 3.72 -5.47 2.10
C GLY A 49 3.93 -6.46 3.24
N GLY A 50 3.30 -6.23 4.40
CA GLY A 50 3.25 -7.20 5.47
C GLY A 50 3.76 -6.74 6.83
N LEU A 51 4.14 -5.47 7.06
CA LEU A 51 4.58 -5.00 8.39
C LEU A 51 3.66 -3.93 8.97
N ILE A 52 3.28 -4.09 10.24
CA ILE A 52 2.63 -3.06 11.05
C ILE A 52 3.59 -2.60 12.16
N TYR A 53 3.52 -1.34 12.50
CA TYR A 53 4.42 -0.68 13.46
C TYR A 53 3.65 -0.04 14.60
N ALA A 54 4.18 -0.10 15.83
CA ALA A 54 3.79 0.77 16.92
C ALA A 54 4.86 1.84 17.10
N GLU A 55 4.54 3.08 16.80
CA GLU A 55 5.47 4.20 16.96
C GLU A 55 5.29 4.86 18.33
N GLU A 56 6.40 5.12 19.08
CA GLU A 56 6.37 5.77 20.40
C GLU A 56 5.62 7.11 20.40
N SER A 57 5.70 7.85 19.31
CA SER A 57 5.07 9.16 19.19
C SER A 57 3.68 9.13 18.54
N ALA A 58 3.13 7.94 18.26
CA ALA A 58 1.77 7.84 17.74
C ALA A 58 0.75 8.08 18.87
N PRO A 59 -0.32 8.85 18.62
CA PRO A 59 -1.36 9.08 19.65
C PRO A 59 -2.15 7.80 19.93
N TYR A 60 -2.22 6.89 18.98
CA TYR A 60 -2.88 5.60 19.09
C TYR A 60 -2.05 4.53 18.37
N THR A 61 -1.87 3.39 19.03
CA THR A 61 -1.33 2.16 18.44
C THR A 61 -2.42 1.11 18.34
N VAL A 62 -2.24 0.12 17.48
CA VAL A 62 -3.25 -0.91 17.27
C VAL A 62 -3.49 -1.74 18.52
N ASP A 63 -2.44 -2.15 19.24
CA ASP A 63 -2.54 -2.89 20.52
C ASP A 63 -3.10 -2.04 21.67
N GLY A 64 -2.92 -0.73 21.63
CA GLY A 64 -3.59 0.20 22.54
C GLY A 64 -5.11 0.25 22.33
N LEU A 65 -5.56 0.06 21.09
CA LEU A 65 -6.99 -0.06 20.76
C LEU A 65 -7.51 -1.49 20.93
N PHE A 66 -6.70 -2.48 20.62
CA PHE A 66 -7.06 -3.90 20.64
C PHE A 66 -5.99 -4.71 21.39
N PRO A 67 -6.10 -4.88 22.72
CA PRO A 67 -5.01 -5.40 23.55
C PRO A 67 -4.48 -6.78 23.15
N GLU A 68 -5.31 -7.67 22.59
CA GLU A 68 -4.90 -9.01 22.16
C GLU A 68 -4.34 -9.06 20.74
N PHE A 69 -4.20 -7.90 20.07
CA PHE A 69 -3.83 -7.82 18.65
C PHE A 69 -2.56 -8.59 18.32
N ARG A 70 -1.47 -8.36 19.05
CA ARG A 70 -0.18 -8.99 18.79
C ARG A 70 -0.16 -10.52 18.96
N SER A 71 -1.01 -11.04 19.83
CA SER A 71 -1.07 -12.49 20.10
C SER A 71 -2.05 -13.26 19.22
N GLU A 72 -2.98 -12.58 18.54
CA GLU A 72 -4.06 -13.24 17.81
C GLU A 72 -4.17 -12.84 16.33
N ALA A 73 -3.63 -11.67 15.95
CA ALA A 73 -3.83 -11.08 14.64
C ALA A 73 -2.54 -10.88 13.81
N THR A 74 -1.38 -11.10 14.40
CA THR A 74 -0.08 -10.97 13.72
C THR A 74 0.52 -12.32 13.35
N GLU A 75 1.59 -12.29 12.57
CA GLU A 75 2.41 -13.43 12.21
C GLU A 75 3.60 -13.54 13.17
N ARG A 76 4.74 -12.94 12.83
CA ARG A 76 5.93 -12.90 13.67
C ARG A 76 6.29 -11.49 14.10
N PRO A 77 6.80 -11.28 15.32
CA PRO A 77 7.54 -10.07 15.66
C PRO A 77 8.73 -9.91 14.71
N VAL A 78 9.00 -8.70 14.24
CA VAL A 78 10.21 -8.43 13.45
C VAL A 78 11.24 -7.81 14.36
N THR A 79 12.32 -8.56 14.61
CA THR A 79 13.41 -8.19 15.52
C THR A 79 14.60 -7.60 14.80
N ASP A 80 14.83 -8.00 13.55
CA ASP A 80 16.02 -7.64 12.80
C ASP A 80 15.66 -7.11 11.40
N TYR A 81 16.39 -6.08 10.96
CA TYR A 81 16.19 -5.40 9.69
C TYR A 81 17.48 -5.33 8.88
N TYR A 82 17.42 -5.77 7.64
CA TYR A 82 18.56 -5.78 6.73
C TYR A 82 18.27 -5.01 5.45
N LEU A 83 19.23 -4.22 4.99
CA LEU A 83 19.21 -3.57 3.69
C LEU A 83 20.26 -4.20 2.77
N HIS A 84 19.80 -4.74 1.65
CA HIS A 84 20.63 -5.33 0.61
C HIS A 84 20.74 -4.37 -0.58
N ASN A 85 21.93 -3.84 -0.81
CA ASN A 85 22.25 -3.13 -2.04
C ASN A 85 22.80 -4.13 -3.06
N VAL A 86 22.22 -4.16 -4.26
CA VAL A 86 22.46 -5.18 -5.28
C VAL A 86 23.09 -4.57 -6.52
N ALA A 87 24.10 -5.26 -7.09
CA ALA A 87 24.68 -4.97 -8.39
C ALA A 87 25.02 -6.30 -9.10
N GLY A 88 24.11 -6.78 -9.93
CA GLY A 88 24.17 -8.13 -10.49
C GLY A 88 24.29 -9.18 -9.38
N GLU A 89 25.34 -10.01 -9.41
CA GLU A 89 25.59 -11.02 -8.37
C GLU A 89 26.32 -10.47 -7.13
N LYS A 90 26.60 -9.17 -7.05
CA LYS A 90 27.24 -8.56 -5.89
C LYS A 90 26.21 -7.94 -4.97
N VAL A 91 26.33 -8.24 -3.69
CA VAL A 91 25.43 -7.74 -2.66
C VAL A 91 26.22 -7.17 -1.49
N LYS A 92 25.90 -5.96 -1.07
CA LYS A 92 26.33 -5.40 0.21
C LYS A 92 25.13 -5.31 1.14
N THR A 93 25.18 -6.12 2.19
CA THR A 93 24.16 -6.13 3.24
C THR A 93 24.58 -5.20 4.38
N PHE A 94 23.61 -4.45 4.88
CA PHE A 94 23.71 -3.62 6.07
C PHE A 94 22.67 -4.07 7.09
N ASP A 95 23.05 -4.24 8.32
CA ASP A 95 22.14 -4.34 9.44
C ASP A 95 21.65 -2.92 9.76
N ILE A 96 20.34 -2.72 9.68
CA ILE A 96 19.68 -1.43 9.91
C ILE A 96 18.68 -1.50 11.07
N THR A 97 18.76 -2.50 11.92
CA THR A 97 17.88 -2.73 13.07
C THR A 97 17.82 -1.50 13.97
N ASP A 98 18.96 -0.88 14.26
CA ASP A 98 19.04 0.35 15.06
C ASP A 98 18.22 1.52 14.52
N LEU A 99 17.90 1.55 13.20
CA LEU A 99 17.03 2.59 12.62
C LEU A 99 15.59 2.51 13.14
N HIS A 100 15.16 1.33 13.55
CA HIS A 100 13.83 1.06 14.04
C HIS A 100 13.69 1.22 15.55
N GLU A 101 14.75 0.92 16.31
CA GLU A 101 14.73 1.01 17.77
C GLU A 101 14.45 2.43 18.31
N HIS A 102 14.68 3.46 17.50
CA HIS A 102 14.51 4.86 17.93
C HIS A 102 13.11 5.44 17.73
N ASP A 103 12.31 4.88 16.83
CA ASP A 103 10.99 5.44 16.46
C ASP A 103 9.85 4.43 16.63
N THR A 104 10.16 3.18 16.94
CA THR A 104 9.20 2.07 16.94
C THR A 104 9.34 1.26 18.23
N GLU A 105 8.25 1.12 19.00
CA GLU A 105 8.20 0.28 20.20
C GLU A 105 8.24 -1.21 19.81
N TRP A 106 7.55 -1.56 18.71
CA TRP A 106 7.54 -2.90 18.13
C TRP A 106 7.06 -2.87 16.68
N SER A 107 7.36 -3.92 15.94
CA SER A 107 6.82 -4.18 14.60
C SER A 107 6.59 -5.67 14.43
N ASP A 108 5.48 -6.02 13.80
CA ASP A 108 5.09 -7.40 13.57
C ASP A 108 4.75 -7.60 12.07
N ALA A 109 5.07 -8.78 11.55
CA ALA A 109 4.58 -9.22 10.25
C ALA A 109 3.08 -9.51 10.33
N VAL A 110 2.35 -9.18 9.27
CA VAL A 110 0.90 -9.39 9.21
C VAL A 110 0.46 -9.78 7.81
N LEU A 111 -0.59 -10.61 7.75
CA LEU A 111 -1.37 -10.90 6.56
C LEU A 111 -2.76 -10.26 6.71
N ARG A 112 -3.20 -9.54 5.68
CA ARG A 112 -4.39 -8.67 5.78
C ARG A 112 -5.67 -9.44 6.05
N ARG A 113 -5.79 -10.63 5.48
CA ARG A 113 -6.98 -11.45 5.70
C ARG A 113 -7.15 -11.80 7.18
N LYS A 114 -6.08 -12.28 7.83
CA LYS A 114 -6.06 -12.61 9.26
C LYS A 114 -6.26 -11.36 10.12
N MET A 115 -5.47 -10.34 9.87
CA MET A 115 -5.45 -9.12 10.67
C MET A 115 -6.77 -8.34 10.60
N ASP A 116 -7.23 -8.01 9.39
CA ASP A 116 -8.42 -7.17 9.21
C ASP A 116 -9.68 -7.89 9.67
N SER A 117 -9.79 -9.21 9.41
CA SER A 117 -10.92 -10.03 9.87
C SER A 117 -11.01 -10.05 11.39
N TRP A 118 -9.88 -10.28 12.07
CA TRP A 118 -9.83 -10.27 13.53
C TRP A 118 -10.24 -8.91 14.11
N MET A 119 -9.74 -7.80 13.54
CA MET A 119 -10.12 -6.45 13.97
C MET A 119 -11.61 -6.18 13.72
N ALA A 120 -12.15 -6.61 12.58
CA ALA A 120 -13.55 -6.43 12.22
C ALA A 120 -14.50 -7.13 13.18
N ASP A 121 -14.17 -8.36 13.62
CA ASP A 121 -14.96 -9.08 14.62
C ASP A 121 -15.04 -8.29 15.94
N ARG A 122 -13.94 -7.74 16.42
CA ARG A 122 -13.91 -6.91 17.64
C ARG A 122 -14.75 -5.64 17.48
N VAL A 123 -14.62 -4.99 16.32
CA VAL A 123 -15.41 -3.80 15.98
C VAL A 123 -16.90 -4.13 15.90
N HIS A 124 -17.27 -5.25 15.30
CA HIS A 124 -18.65 -5.70 15.21
C HIS A 124 -19.27 -5.88 16.61
N GLU A 125 -18.54 -6.52 17.52
CA GLU A 125 -18.98 -6.69 18.92
C GLU A 125 -19.19 -5.32 19.60
N MET A 126 -18.21 -4.42 19.50
CA MET A 126 -18.26 -3.09 20.11
C MET A 126 -19.38 -2.21 19.53
N ALA A 127 -19.55 -2.20 18.21
CA ALA A 127 -20.59 -1.42 17.53
C ALA A 127 -22.00 -1.92 17.86
N ASN A 128 -22.19 -3.24 17.99
CA ASN A 128 -23.47 -3.81 18.41
C ASN A 128 -23.91 -3.37 19.80
N GLU A 129 -22.99 -3.12 20.73
CA GLU A 129 -23.30 -2.63 22.07
C GLU A 129 -23.92 -1.23 22.05
N THR A 130 -23.62 -0.42 21.01
CA THR A 130 -24.14 0.95 20.84
C THR A 130 -25.31 1.04 19.86
N GLY A 131 -25.81 -0.08 19.35
CA GLY A 131 -26.95 -0.13 18.43
C GLY A 131 -26.59 -0.15 16.94
N GLY A 132 -25.29 -0.09 16.63
CA GLY A 132 -24.76 -0.18 15.28
C GLY A 132 -24.39 -1.61 14.86
N GLY A 133 -23.34 -1.76 14.09
CA GLY A 133 -22.82 -3.08 13.63
C GLY A 133 -21.86 -2.98 12.47
N LEU A 134 -21.52 -4.14 11.89
CA LEU A 134 -20.74 -4.25 10.68
C LEU A 134 -21.50 -5.10 9.66
N LEU A 135 -21.58 -4.60 8.42
CA LEU A 135 -22.14 -5.30 7.28
C LEU A 135 -21.06 -5.53 6.22
N THR A 136 -20.92 -6.74 5.76
CA THR A 136 -20.06 -7.15 4.64
C THR A 136 -20.87 -7.28 3.35
N ASP A 137 -20.20 -7.50 2.22
CA ASP A 137 -20.81 -7.57 0.89
C ASP A 137 -21.56 -6.28 0.48
N VAL A 138 -21.16 -5.12 1.00
CA VAL A 138 -21.80 -3.84 0.72
C VAL A 138 -20.79 -2.87 0.13
N ARG A 139 -20.95 -2.54 -1.15
CA ARG A 139 -20.20 -1.46 -1.78
C ARG A 139 -20.88 -0.12 -1.55
N VAL A 140 -20.19 0.80 -0.91
CA VAL A 140 -20.57 2.21 -0.90
C VAL A 140 -20.03 2.85 -2.18
N ASN A 141 -20.93 3.36 -3.02
CA ASN A 141 -20.63 3.88 -4.35
C ASN A 141 -20.67 5.41 -4.45
N GLY A 142 -21.01 6.11 -3.36
CA GLY A 142 -21.04 7.58 -3.36
C GLY A 142 -21.56 8.20 -2.07
N LEU A 143 -21.57 9.53 -2.05
CA LEU A 143 -22.07 10.33 -0.94
C LEU A 143 -23.54 10.69 -1.15
N LEU A 144 -24.40 10.40 -0.17
CA LEU A 144 -25.76 10.92 -0.12
C LEU A 144 -25.70 12.42 0.18
N ARG A 145 -26.29 13.24 -0.70
CA ARG A 145 -26.33 14.70 -0.53
C ARG A 145 -27.77 15.21 -0.41
N GLU A 146 -28.03 15.98 0.63
CA GLU A 146 -29.32 16.67 0.85
C GLU A 146 -29.09 18.17 0.91
N GLY A 147 -29.77 18.92 0.04
CA GLY A 147 -29.57 20.37 -0.05
C GLY A 147 -28.16 20.83 -0.44
N GLY A 148 -27.33 19.92 -0.95
CA GLY A 148 -25.92 20.14 -1.29
C GLY A 148 -24.94 19.75 -0.19
N GLU A 149 -25.42 19.44 1.01
CA GLU A 149 -24.62 18.97 2.14
C GLU A 149 -24.56 17.44 2.18
N ILE A 150 -23.45 16.89 2.68
CA ILE A 150 -23.29 15.44 2.88
C ILE A 150 -24.20 15.01 4.04
N ALA A 151 -25.06 14.02 3.77
CA ALA A 151 -26.08 13.52 4.69
C ALA A 151 -26.01 12.02 4.92
N GLY A 152 -25.01 11.34 4.34
CA GLY A 152 -24.83 9.90 4.42
C GLY A 152 -24.15 9.32 3.21
N VAL A 153 -24.46 8.06 2.87
CA VAL A 153 -23.86 7.29 1.78
C VAL A 153 -24.91 6.62 0.90
N THR A 154 -24.54 6.32 -0.34
CA THR A 154 -25.29 5.46 -1.27
C THR A 154 -24.54 4.15 -1.46
N CYS A 155 -25.30 3.05 -1.61
CA CYS A 155 -24.78 1.69 -1.73
C CYS A 155 -25.39 1.01 -2.96
N ASP A 156 -24.73 -0.03 -3.48
CA ASP A 156 -25.27 -0.85 -4.57
C ASP A 156 -26.30 -1.86 -4.06
N GLU A 157 -26.08 -2.41 -2.86
CA GLU A 157 -26.87 -3.51 -2.29
C GLU A 157 -27.96 -3.07 -1.31
N LEU A 158 -27.90 -1.81 -0.85
CA LEU A 158 -28.80 -1.28 0.17
C LEU A 158 -29.42 0.03 -0.29
N ASP A 159 -30.58 0.39 0.30
CA ASP A 159 -31.11 1.74 0.22
C ASP A 159 -30.10 2.75 0.81
N PRO A 160 -30.11 4.03 0.38
CA PRO A 160 -29.24 5.04 0.95
C PRO A 160 -29.35 5.14 2.47
N ILE A 161 -28.22 5.33 3.12
CA ILE A 161 -28.10 5.38 4.58
C ILE A 161 -27.74 6.81 5.00
N ARG A 162 -28.53 7.40 5.89
CA ARG A 162 -28.24 8.72 6.47
C ARG A 162 -27.26 8.59 7.62
N ALA A 163 -26.39 9.61 7.77
CA ALA A 163 -25.47 9.70 8.88
C ALA A 163 -25.23 11.17 9.31
N ASP A 164 -25.01 11.36 10.61
CA ASP A 164 -24.50 12.65 11.10
C ASP A 164 -23.02 12.82 10.79
N LEU A 165 -22.29 11.71 10.64
CA LEU A 165 -20.89 11.65 10.21
C LEU A 165 -20.67 10.50 9.22
N VAL A 166 -19.88 10.73 8.17
CA VAL A 166 -19.29 9.68 7.32
C VAL A 166 -17.78 9.69 7.50
N ILE A 167 -17.19 8.52 7.74
CA ILE A 167 -15.73 8.33 7.72
C ILE A 167 -15.38 7.45 6.53
N ALA A 168 -14.72 8.03 5.53
CA ALA A 168 -14.16 7.29 4.40
C ALA A 168 -12.82 6.67 4.81
N ALA A 169 -12.82 5.36 4.99
CA ALA A 169 -11.66 4.51 5.27
C ALA A 169 -11.52 3.43 4.18
N ASP A 170 -11.97 3.74 2.97
CA ASP A 170 -12.12 2.87 1.81
C ASP A 170 -10.82 2.66 1.00
N GLY A 171 -9.69 3.04 1.61
CA GLY A 171 -8.35 2.72 1.14
C GLY A 171 -7.90 3.55 -0.06
N VAL A 172 -6.82 3.10 -0.70
CA VAL A 172 -6.12 3.85 -1.76
C VAL A 172 -7.00 4.17 -2.98
N ASN A 173 -7.96 3.32 -3.27
CA ASN A 173 -8.89 3.48 -4.40
C ASN A 173 -10.21 4.15 -3.97
N SER A 174 -10.16 5.07 -3.01
CA SER A 174 -11.33 5.72 -2.42
C SER A 174 -12.23 6.42 -3.44
N GLU A 175 -13.45 5.91 -3.59
CA GLU A 175 -14.48 6.56 -4.41
C GLU A 175 -15.06 7.78 -3.67
N LEU A 176 -15.15 7.73 -2.34
CA LEU A 176 -15.70 8.81 -1.53
C LEU A 176 -14.77 10.04 -1.46
N ALA A 177 -13.47 9.83 -1.32
CA ALA A 177 -12.51 10.93 -1.33
C ALA A 177 -12.47 11.63 -2.70
N ARG A 178 -12.62 10.88 -3.81
CA ARG A 178 -12.74 11.44 -5.16
C ARG A 178 -14.05 12.19 -5.36
N ASP A 179 -15.20 11.63 -4.97
CA ASP A 179 -16.51 12.32 -5.05
C ASP A 179 -16.50 13.64 -4.26
N ALA A 180 -15.76 13.70 -3.17
CA ALA A 180 -15.57 14.91 -2.37
C ALA A 180 -14.50 15.87 -2.94
N GLY A 181 -13.74 15.48 -3.96
CA GLY A 181 -12.62 16.27 -4.50
C GLY A 181 -11.44 16.41 -3.54
N LEU A 182 -11.26 15.43 -2.65
CA LEU A 182 -10.16 15.35 -1.68
C LEU A 182 -9.01 14.46 -2.16
N MET A 183 -9.19 13.73 -3.24
CA MET A 183 -8.20 12.89 -3.91
C MET A 183 -8.49 12.84 -5.41
N ASP A 184 -7.45 12.75 -6.24
CA ASP A 184 -7.56 12.43 -7.66
C ASP A 184 -6.53 11.36 -8.07
N TRP A 185 -6.59 10.89 -9.32
CA TRP A 185 -5.69 9.88 -9.88
C TRP A 185 -4.97 10.40 -11.14
N GLU A 186 -4.75 11.69 -11.23
CA GLU A 186 -4.31 12.31 -12.48
C GLU A 186 -2.80 12.18 -12.74
N ASP A 187 -1.97 12.08 -11.68
CA ASP A 187 -0.52 12.14 -11.82
C ASP A 187 0.17 10.85 -11.35
N PRO A 188 0.77 10.05 -12.26
CA PRO A 188 1.53 8.85 -11.87
C PRO A 188 2.66 9.09 -10.85
N GLU A 189 3.21 10.31 -10.79
CA GLU A 189 4.24 10.67 -9.81
C GLU A 189 3.73 10.66 -8.35
N GLU A 190 2.43 10.65 -8.13
CA GLU A 190 1.82 10.64 -6.79
C GLU A 190 1.64 9.22 -6.22
N TRP A 191 2.02 8.19 -6.99
CA TRP A 191 1.70 6.81 -6.67
C TRP A 191 2.91 5.88 -6.72
N PHE A 192 2.86 4.88 -5.86
CA PHE A 192 3.63 3.67 -6.01
C PHE A 192 2.71 2.52 -6.42
N GLN A 193 3.29 1.50 -7.05
CA GLN A 193 2.65 0.22 -7.25
C GLN A 193 3.40 -0.86 -6.48
N GLY A 194 2.69 -1.56 -5.59
CA GLY A 194 3.18 -2.76 -4.92
C GLY A 194 2.72 -4.01 -5.65
N VAL A 195 3.62 -5.00 -5.76
CA VAL A 195 3.33 -6.38 -6.15
C VAL A 195 3.94 -7.32 -5.12
N LYS A 196 3.22 -8.41 -4.78
CA LYS A 196 3.64 -9.34 -3.75
C LYS A 196 3.27 -10.77 -4.12
N ALA A 197 4.17 -11.71 -3.79
CA ALA A 197 3.91 -13.13 -3.68
C ALA A 197 3.95 -13.55 -2.21
N VAL A 198 3.07 -14.44 -1.81
CA VAL A 198 3.16 -15.19 -0.56
C VAL A 198 3.59 -16.61 -0.90
N VAL A 199 4.67 -17.07 -0.28
CA VAL A 199 5.26 -18.38 -0.54
C VAL A 199 5.17 -19.20 0.75
N ASP A 200 4.48 -20.35 0.71
CA ASP A 200 4.39 -21.27 1.83
C ASP A 200 5.79 -21.83 2.15
N VAL A 201 6.23 -21.66 3.40
CA VAL A 201 7.50 -22.22 3.91
C VAL A 201 7.24 -22.70 5.32
N PRO A 202 7.54 -23.98 5.66
CA PRO A 202 7.32 -24.49 7.01
C PRO A 202 8.05 -23.67 8.09
N PRO A 203 7.45 -23.46 9.27
CA PRO A 203 8.04 -22.65 10.35
C PRO A 203 9.47 -23.08 10.71
N GLU A 204 9.72 -24.39 10.83
CA GLU A 204 11.04 -24.92 11.15
C GLU A 204 12.10 -24.64 10.07
N VAL A 205 11.69 -24.46 8.82
CA VAL A 205 12.58 -24.08 7.72
C VAL A 205 12.88 -22.59 7.76
N ILE A 206 11.88 -21.76 8.08
CA ILE A 206 12.08 -20.33 8.31
C ILE A 206 13.08 -20.13 9.45
N ASP A 207 12.88 -20.81 10.59
CA ASP A 207 13.75 -20.71 11.76
C ASP A 207 15.20 -21.11 11.43
N GLU A 208 15.38 -22.20 10.66
CA GLU A 208 16.73 -22.67 10.27
C GLU A 208 17.42 -21.69 9.31
N ARG A 209 16.69 -21.18 8.30
CA ARG A 209 17.28 -20.38 7.20
C ARG A 209 17.54 -18.93 7.56
N PHE A 210 16.68 -18.37 8.37
CA PHE A 210 16.83 -17.00 8.87
C PHE A 210 17.54 -16.93 10.22
N GLY A 211 17.71 -18.07 10.90
CA GLY A 211 18.37 -18.12 12.20
C GLY A 211 17.56 -17.53 13.34
N VAL A 212 16.25 -17.52 13.19
CA VAL A 212 15.27 -16.92 14.13
C VAL A 212 14.61 -17.98 15.00
N GLY A 213 14.04 -17.57 16.13
CA GLY A 213 13.20 -18.40 17.00
C GLY A 213 11.70 -18.10 16.84
N ASP A 214 10.88 -18.78 17.65
CA ASP A 214 9.41 -18.67 17.57
C ASP A 214 8.86 -17.24 17.76
N GLU A 215 9.58 -16.37 18.47
CA GLU A 215 9.19 -14.97 18.74
C GLU A 215 10.14 -13.97 18.06
N GLU A 216 10.80 -14.38 17.01
CA GLU A 216 11.75 -13.59 16.24
C GLU A 216 11.41 -13.67 14.76
N GLY A 217 11.69 -12.60 14.03
CA GLY A 217 11.50 -12.53 12.59
C GLY A 217 12.39 -11.47 11.97
N GLU A 218 12.59 -11.59 10.68
CA GLU A 218 13.47 -10.71 9.90
C GLU A 218 12.72 -9.97 8.80
N ALA A 219 13.15 -8.73 8.56
CA ALA A 219 12.76 -7.91 7.43
C ALA A 219 13.97 -7.61 6.55
N HIS A 220 13.96 -8.08 5.32
CA HIS A 220 14.98 -7.82 4.33
C HIS A 220 14.47 -6.86 3.27
N LEU A 221 15.22 -5.80 3.03
CA LEU A 221 14.89 -4.76 2.08
C LEU A 221 15.94 -4.73 0.96
N PHE A 222 15.51 -4.50 -0.28
CA PHE A 222 16.37 -4.59 -1.46
C PHE A 222 16.35 -3.30 -2.27
N SER A 223 17.50 -2.92 -2.79
CA SER A 223 17.66 -1.78 -3.70
C SER A 223 18.86 -1.99 -4.63
N GLY A 224 18.92 -1.24 -5.70
CA GLY A 224 20.00 -1.33 -6.69
C GLY A 224 19.49 -1.74 -8.07
N ASP A 225 20.33 -2.40 -8.88
CA ASP A 225 20.02 -2.76 -10.27
C ASP A 225 19.15 -4.04 -10.42
N LEU A 226 18.75 -4.65 -9.30
CA LEU A 226 17.86 -5.81 -9.27
C LEU A 226 16.54 -5.57 -10.02
N PHE A 227 16.06 -4.33 -10.00
CA PHE A 227 14.82 -3.91 -10.66
C PHE A 227 15.09 -3.10 -11.93
N GLU A 228 16.21 -3.38 -12.59
CA GLU A 228 16.64 -2.64 -13.78
C GLU A 228 16.77 -1.13 -13.47
N ASP A 229 16.26 -0.27 -14.35
CA ASP A 229 16.26 1.19 -14.16
C ASP A 229 14.96 1.72 -13.50
N VAL A 230 14.11 0.82 -12.96
CA VAL A 230 12.86 1.22 -12.30
C VAL A 230 13.13 1.66 -10.87
N ARG A 231 12.68 2.85 -10.51
CA ARG A 231 12.78 3.39 -9.15
C ARG A 231 11.87 2.62 -8.21
N GLY A 232 12.45 2.04 -7.17
CA GLY A 232 11.70 1.25 -6.20
C GLY A 232 12.62 0.40 -5.34
N GLY A 233 12.05 -0.63 -4.77
CA GLY A 233 12.76 -1.61 -3.96
C GLY A 233 11.93 -2.85 -3.71
N GLY A 234 12.60 -3.88 -3.18
CA GLY A 234 11.96 -5.14 -2.81
C GLY A 234 11.99 -5.37 -1.32
N PHE A 235 11.27 -6.38 -0.89
CA PHE A 235 11.25 -6.83 0.49
C PHE A 235 11.02 -8.34 0.59
N VAL A 236 11.53 -8.94 1.68
CA VAL A 236 11.18 -10.28 2.16
C VAL A 236 10.91 -10.16 3.66
N TYR A 237 9.76 -10.65 4.08
CA TYR A 237 9.37 -10.69 5.49
C TYR A 237 9.01 -12.11 5.90
N THR A 238 9.48 -12.53 7.07
CA THR A 238 9.14 -13.83 7.65
C THR A 238 7.77 -13.75 8.33
N ASN A 239 6.86 -14.62 7.90
CA ASN A 239 5.57 -14.87 8.56
C ASN A 239 5.67 -16.12 9.44
N GLU A 240 4.57 -16.57 10.04
CA GLU A 240 4.53 -17.77 10.87
C GLU A 240 4.90 -19.02 10.06
N ASP A 241 4.26 -19.23 8.90
CA ASP A 241 4.41 -20.40 8.03
C ASP A 241 4.56 -20.04 6.53
N SER A 242 4.96 -18.80 6.23
CA SER A 242 5.16 -18.31 4.87
C SER A 242 6.19 -17.18 4.81
N LEU A 243 6.57 -16.80 3.59
CA LEU A 243 7.34 -15.59 3.32
C LEU A 243 6.48 -14.61 2.50
N SER A 244 6.41 -13.37 2.93
CA SER A 244 5.92 -12.26 2.12
C SER A 244 7.06 -11.68 1.29
N ILE A 245 7.03 -11.88 -0.02
CA ILE A 245 8.08 -11.43 -0.95
C ILE A 245 7.45 -10.45 -1.94
N GLY A 246 7.96 -9.23 -2.02
CA GLY A 246 7.34 -8.24 -2.88
C GLY A 246 8.26 -7.10 -3.27
N SER A 247 7.69 -6.20 -4.05
CA SER A 247 8.38 -5.02 -4.54
C SER A 247 7.42 -3.84 -4.61
N VAL A 248 7.95 -2.64 -4.41
CA VAL A 248 7.20 -1.38 -4.50
C VAL A 248 7.95 -0.44 -5.42
N PHE A 249 7.29 0.07 -6.44
CA PHE A 249 7.89 0.89 -7.49
C PHE A 249 7.15 2.21 -7.64
N HIS A 250 7.86 3.27 -7.95
CA HIS A 250 7.26 4.52 -8.43
C HIS A 250 6.51 4.28 -9.73
N LEU A 251 5.26 4.65 -9.80
CA LEU A 251 4.40 4.35 -10.95
C LEU A 251 4.83 5.10 -12.21
N ASP A 252 5.27 6.34 -12.07
CA ASP A 252 5.86 7.11 -13.17
C ASP A 252 7.10 6.42 -13.77
N SER A 253 7.94 5.81 -12.92
CA SER A 253 9.12 5.07 -13.37
C SER A 253 8.73 3.77 -14.11
N ILE A 254 7.71 3.05 -13.67
CA ILE A 254 7.14 1.91 -14.40
C ILE A 254 6.71 2.36 -15.80
N VAL A 255 6.00 3.49 -15.89
CA VAL A 255 5.51 4.04 -17.16
C VAL A 255 6.67 4.48 -18.06
N GLU A 256 7.67 5.18 -17.52
CA GLU A 256 8.84 5.65 -18.27
C GLU A 256 9.70 4.51 -18.85
N GLN A 257 9.84 3.42 -18.08
CA GLN A 257 10.66 2.26 -18.49
C GLN A 257 9.87 1.19 -19.23
N GLU A 258 8.55 1.36 -19.42
CA GLU A 258 7.65 0.34 -19.98
C GLU A 258 7.80 -1.01 -19.26
N ALA A 259 7.97 -0.98 -17.94
CA ALA A 259 8.32 -2.14 -17.13
C ALA A 259 7.08 -2.96 -16.73
N GLU A 260 7.24 -4.27 -16.63
CA GLU A 260 6.21 -5.21 -16.21
C GLU A 260 6.39 -5.59 -14.73
N PRO A 261 5.52 -5.14 -13.80
CA PRO A 261 5.73 -5.32 -12.36
C PRO A 261 5.90 -6.76 -11.92
N HIS A 262 5.20 -7.73 -12.55
CA HIS A 262 5.34 -9.14 -12.24
C HIS A 262 6.75 -9.66 -12.60
N GLN A 263 7.36 -9.16 -13.66
CA GLN A 263 8.69 -9.56 -14.08
C GLN A 263 9.76 -8.98 -13.15
N LEU A 264 9.58 -7.76 -12.67
CA LEU A 264 10.44 -7.16 -11.64
C LEU A 264 10.38 -7.96 -10.33
N LEU A 265 9.21 -8.50 -9.96
CA LEU A 265 9.10 -9.43 -8.83
C LEU A 265 9.85 -10.75 -9.10
N ASP A 266 9.74 -11.30 -10.31
CA ASP A 266 10.46 -12.52 -10.70
C ASP A 266 11.99 -12.33 -10.63
N ASN A 267 12.50 -11.12 -10.97
CA ASN A 267 13.91 -10.80 -10.81
C ASN A 267 14.37 -10.93 -9.35
N LEU A 268 13.53 -10.53 -8.38
CA LEU A 268 13.82 -10.72 -6.96
C LEU A 268 13.76 -12.22 -6.59
N LEU A 269 12.67 -12.90 -6.94
CA LEU A 269 12.45 -14.32 -6.58
C LEU A 269 13.54 -15.25 -7.12
N THR A 270 14.12 -14.94 -8.28
CA THR A 270 15.17 -15.76 -8.93
C THR A 270 16.59 -15.28 -8.67
N HIS A 271 16.77 -14.18 -7.92
CA HIS A 271 18.10 -13.67 -7.62
C HIS A 271 18.89 -14.69 -6.75
N PRO A 272 20.21 -14.87 -6.98
CA PRO A 272 21.02 -15.82 -6.21
C PRO A 272 20.97 -15.65 -4.68
N LEU A 273 20.68 -14.47 -4.17
CA LEU A 273 20.50 -14.23 -2.75
C LEU A 273 19.31 -15.02 -2.16
N MET A 274 18.27 -15.27 -2.98
CA MET A 274 17.09 -16.02 -2.57
C MET A 274 17.34 -17.54 -2.55
N ALA A 275 18.46 -18.01 -3.11
CA ALA A 275 18.74 -19.43 -3.27
C ALA A 275 18.68 -20.19 -1.94
N ASP A 276 19.30 -19.64 -0.89
CA ASP A 276 19.31 -20.28 0.44
C ASP A 276 17.93 -20.19 1.13
N TRP A 277 17.17 -19.12 0.90
CA TRP A 277 15.87 -18.92 1.54
C TRP A 277 14.74 -19.71 0.90
N LEU A 278 14.83 -19.92 -0.43
CA LEU A 278 13.83 -20.65 -1.23
C LEU A 278 14.34 -22.02 -1.74
N GLU A 279 15.44 -22.57 -1.17
CA GLU A 279 15.92 -23.89 -1.54
C GLU A 279 14.82 -24.95 -1.31
N GLY A 280 14.48 -25.68 -2.36
CA GLY A 280 13.39 -26.66 -2.35
C GLY A 280 12.17 -26.16 -3.15
N HIS A 281 11.14 -26.99 -3.18
CA HIS A 281 9.93 -26.68 -3.91
C HIS A 281 8.87 -26.17 -2.94
N TYR A 282 8.69 -24.84 -2.88
CA TYR A 282 7.67 -24.17 -2.11
C TYR A 282 6.59 -23.61 -3.03
N ASP A 283 5.34 -23.62 -2.59
CA ASP A 283 4.22 -23.15 -3.39
C ASP A 283 4.02 -21.64 -3.19
N GLU A 284 3.96 -20.89 -4.29
CA GLU A 284 3.48 -19.51 -4.29
C GLU A 284 1.95 -19.55 -4.17
N VAL A 285 1.43 -19.31 -2.96
CA VAL A 285 0.01 -19.49 -2.65
C VAL A 285 -0.85 -18.31 -3.04
N GLU A 286 -0.25 -17.12 -3.14
CA GLU A 286 -0.96 -15.92 -3.56
C GLU A 286 -0.04 -14.93 -4.29
N TYR A 287 -0.57 -14.35 -5.37
CA TYR A 287 -0.02 -13.17 -6.03
C TYR A 287 -0.99 -12.00 -5.89
N SER A 288 -0.50 -10.84 -5.50
CA SER A 288 -1.34 -9.67 -5.27
C SER A 288 -0.65 -8.37 -5.70
N ALA A 289 -1.46 -7.34 -5.96
CA ALA A 289 -0.96 -6.02 -6.30
C ALA A 289 -1.90 -4.92 -5.82
N LYS A 290 -1.33 -3.75 -5.49
CA LYS A 290 -2.10 -2.57 -5.07
C LYS A 290 -1.33 -1.28 -5.32
N LEU A 291 -2.05 -0.19 -5.62
CA LEU A 291 -1.50 1.15 -5.52
C LEU A 291 -1.20 1.51 -4.07
N VAL A 292 -0.22 2.38 -3.89
CA VAL A 292 0.15 2.97 -2.60
C VAL A 292 0.33 4.47 -2.83
N PRO A 293 -0.29 5.36 -2.03
CA PRO A 293 -0.17 6.80 -2.24
C PRO A 293 1.22 7.31 -1.80
N ASP A 294 1.88 8.16 -2.59
CA ASP A 294 3.03 8.92 -2.09
C ASP A 294 2.54 10.09 -1.23
N SER A 295 2.59 9.94 0.08
CA SER A 295 2.11 10.97 1.02
C SER A 295 2.78 12.33 0.84
N LYS A 296 3.95 12.37 0.26
CA LYS A 296 4.67 13.62 -0.02
C LYS A 296 3.91 14.49 -1.03
N LYS A 297 3.16 13.83 -1.92
CA LYS A 297 2.39 14.44 -3.00
C LYS A 297 0.89 14.28 -2.80
N ALA A 298 0.43 13.07 -2.49
CA ALA A 298 -0.97 12.69 -2.38
C ALA A 298 -1.66 13.09 -1.06
N ALA A 299 -0.91 13.33 0.05
CA ALA A 299 -1.53 13.61 1.34
C ALA A 299 -2.30 14.94 1.35
N HIS A 300 -3.61 14.86 1.59
CA HIS A 300 -4.45 16.04 1.69
C HIS A 300 -4.23 16.77 3.04
N PRO A 301 -3.98 18.10 3.04
CA PRO A 301 -3.68 18.84 4.26
C PRO A 301 -4.87 19.01 5.21
N ALA A 302 -6.11 18.90 4.71
CA ALA A 302 -7.36 18.98 5.44
C ALA A 302 -8.31 17.89 4.91
N PRO A 303 -8.14 16.61 5.36
CA PRO A 303 -8.86 15.48 4.78
C PRO A 303 -10.29 15.39 5.31
N HIS A 304 -11.09 16.43 5.05
CA HIS A 304 -12.51 16.49 5.41
C HIS A 304 -13.29 17.45 4.52
N GLN A 305 -14.59 17.20 4.37
CA GLN A 305 -15.55 18.11 3.72
C GLN A 305 -16.92 17.98 4.41
N GLY A 306 -17.36 19.05 5.10
CA GLY A 306 -18.61 19.01 5.85
C GLY A 306 -18.62 17.86 6.87
N ARG A 307 -19.56 16.92 6.69
CA ARG A 307 -19.73 15.72 7.54
C ARG A 307 -18.93 14.50 7.06
N LEU A 308 -18.00 14.66 6.14
CA LEU A 308 -17.09 13.61 5.69
C LEU A 308 -15.71 13.84 6.31
N LEU A 309 -15.16 12.80 6.92
CA LEU A 309 -13.74 12.69 7.29
C LEU A 309 -13.10 11.58 6.46
N VAL A 310 -11.86 11.77 6.02
CA VAL A 310 -11.11 10.78 5.23
C VAL A 310 -9.88 10.34 6.00
N VAL A 311 -9.62 9.03 6.07
CA VAL A 311 -8.54 8.44 6.89
C VAL A 311 -7.72 7.41 6.11
N GLY A 312 -6.47 7.24 6.51
CA GLY A 312 -5.56 6.26 5.92
C GLY A 312 -5.18 6.59 4.48
N ASP A 313 -5.04 5.57 3.65
CA ASP A 313 -4.61 5.71 2.26
C ASP A 313 -5.60 6.54 1.43
N ALA A 314 -6.89 6.53 1.78
CA ALA A 314 -7.91 7.39 1.17
C ALA A 314 -7.59 8.90 1.34
N ALA A 315 -6.81 9.26 2.35
CA ALA A 315 -6.31 10.62 2.59
C ALA A 315 -4.82 10.78 2.26
N GLY A 316 -4.19 9.79 1.62
CA GLY A 316 -2.76 9.77 1.35
C GLY A 316 -1.88 9.72 2.61
N GLN A 317 -2.39 9.19 3.73
CA GLN A 317 -1.70 9.16 5.02
C GLN A 317 -0.75 7.95 5.14
N MET A 318 0.22 7.87 4.25
CA MET A 318 1.28 6.88 4.25
C MET A 318 2.64 7.58 4.32
N GLN A 319 3.62 7.02 4.99
CA GLN A 319 4.97 7.56 5.08
C GLN A 319 5.98 6.60 4.47
N ALA A 320 6.75 7.08 3.48
CA ALA A 320 7.95 6.41 3.01
C ALA A 320 9.18 7.05 3.68
N GLN A 321 9.93 6.24 4.43
CA GLN A 321 11.18 6.62 5.10
C GLN A 321 12.33 5.79 4.51
N GLY A 322 12.94 6.29 3.42
CA GLY A 322 13.88 5.48 2.66
C GLY A 322 13.21 4.18 2.16
N PRO A 323 13.77 3.00 2.47
CA PRO A 323 13.21 1.72 2.04
C PRO A 323 11.99 1.25 2.85
N ILE A 324 11.59 1.97 3.90
CA ILE A 324 10.55 1.56 4.83
C ILE A 324 9.27 2.34 4.54
N ILE A 325 8.17 1.61 4.36
CA ILE A 325 6.85 2.17 4.11
C ILE A 325 5.95 1.89 5.32
N LYS A 326 5.42 2.96 5.92
CA LYS A 326 4.51 2.93 7.06
C LYS A 326 3.16 3.50 6.65
N GLY A 327 2.13 2.68 6.55
CA GLY A 327 0.75 3.09 6.18
C GLY A 327 -0.26 2.68 7.23
N MET A 328 -0.29 1.39 7.61
CA MET A 328 -1.31 0.84 8.51
C MET A 328 -1.35 1.50 9.88
N ASN A 329 -0.20 1.74 10.51
CA ASN A 329 -0.09 2.45 11.79
C ASN A 329 -0.60 3.90 11.70
N HIS A 330 -0.34 4.59 10.59
CA HIS A 330 -0.90 5.93 10.35
C HIS A 330 -2.41 5.90 10.12
N ALA A 331 -2.91 4.88 9.41
CA ALA A 331 -4.34 4.68 9.23
C ALA A 331 -5.05 4.42 10.57
N VAL A 332 -4.47 3.59 11.45
CA VAL A 332 -4.98 3.35 12.82
C VAL A 332 -5.04 4.66 13.62
N SER A 333 -3.94 5.40 13.68
CA SER A 333 -3.89 6.68 14.39
C SER A 333 -4.89 7.69 13.83
N ALA A 334 -4.98 7.85 12.50
CA ALA A 334 -5.89 8.79 11.86
C ALA A 334 -7.35 8.41 12.06
N GLY A 335 -7.68 7.12 11.95
CA GLY A 335 -9.02 6.61 12.22
C GLY A 335 -9.46 6.88 13.66
N ALA A 336 -8.60 6.57 14.62
CA ALA A 336 -8.86 6.84 16.03
C ALA A 336 -9.07 8.35 16.30
N LEU A 337 -8.23 9.21 15.73
CA LEU A 337 -8.39 10.67 15.87
C LEU A 337 -9.66 11.20 15.21
N ALA A 338 -10.11 10.60 14.09
CA ALA A 338 -11.37 10.93 13.45
C ALA A 338 -12.57 10.58 14.34
N GLY A 339 -12.57 9.38 14.91
CA GLY A 339 -13.59 8.96 15.89
C GLY A 339 -13.63 9.86 17.13
N GLU A 340 -12.46 10.19 17.69
CA GLU A 340 -12.34 11.09 18.83
C GLU A 340 -12.83 12.51 18.50
N ALA A 341 -12.50 13.03 17.31
CA ALA A 341 -12.93 14.36 16.87
C ALA A 341 -14.46 14.48 16.80
N PHE A 342 -15.14 13.44 16.29
CA PHE A 342 -16.60 13.44 16.25
C PHE A 342 -17.21 13.30 17.66
N ALA A 343 -16.72 12.39 18.48
CA ALA A 343 -17.19 12.24 19.86
C ALA A 343 -17.05 13.55 20.65
N GLU A 344 -15.95 14.24 20.49
CA GLU A 344 -15.71 15.55 21.11
C GLU A 344 -16.65 16.63 20.56
N ALA A 345 -16.87 16.69 19.24
CA ALA A 345 -17.80 17.61 18.59
C ALA A 345 -19.25 17.40 19.09
N LYS A 346 -19.68 16.13 19.19
CA LYS A 346 -20.96 15.71 19.72
C LYS A 346 -21.14 16.13 21.18
N LEU A 347 -20.15 15.90 22.03
CA LEU A 347 -20.15 16.33 23.44
C LEU A 347 -20.25 17.85 23.59
N ARG A 348 -19.67 18.62 22.67
CA ARG A 348 -19.76 20.08 22.63
C ARG A 348 -21.11 20.59 22.08
N GLY A 349 -21.97 19.70 21.57
CA GLY A 349 -23.25 20.02 20.97
C GLY A 349 -23.17 20.62 19.56
N ASP A 350 -22.05 20.42 18.86
CA ASP A 350 -21.80 20.93 17.51
C ASP A 350 -21.10 19.87 16.64
N PRO A 351 -21.82 18.81 16.20
CA PRO A 351 -21.25 17.72 15.40
C PRO A 351 -20.58 18.18 14.10
N ASP A 352 -21.05 19.29 13.50
CA ASP A 352 -20.52 19.85 12.24
C ASP A 352 -19.06 20.36 12.39
N LYS A 353 -18.55 20.46 13.64
CA LYS A 353 -17.15 20.81 13.92
C LYS A 353 -16.18 19.63 13.91
N ALA A 354 -16.64 18.42 13.68
CA ALA A 354 -15.80 17.24 13.66
C ALA A 354 -14.61 17.37 12.68
N GLY A 355 -14.83 17.91 11.47
CA GLY A 355 -13.78 18.10 10.49
C GLY A 355 -12.66 19.05 10.93
N GLU A 356 -13.02 20.21 11.49
CA GLU A 356 -12.04 21.18 12.01
C GLU A 356 -11.25 20.59 13.20
N LEU A 357 -11.92 19.83 14.06
CA LEU A 357 -11.27 19.15 15.20
C LEU A 357 -10.34 18.04 14.74
N TYR A 358 -10.75 17.26 13.74
CA TYR A 358 -9.91 16.21 13.15
C TYR A 358 -8.64 16.80 12.53
N GLU A 359 -8.76 17.83 11.69
CA GLU A 359 -7.60 18.53 11.13
C GLU A 359 -6.66 19.06 12.23
N GLN A 360 -7.23 19.65 13.29
CA GLN A 360 -6.45 20.15 14.42
C GLN A 360 -5.72 19.02 15.16
N LYS A 361 -6.38 17.88 15.39
CA LYS A 361 -5.77 16.70 16.03
C LYS A 361 -4.64 16.14 15.19
N LEU A 362 -4.84 15.92 13.88
CA LEU A 362 -3.80 15.48 12.95
C LEU A 362 -2.54 16.37 13.00
N ARG A 363 -2.72 17.67 13.08
CA ARG A 363 -1.60 18.64 13.20
C ARG A 363 -0.91 18.60 14.55
N ASN A 364 -1.68 18.50 15.65
CA ASN A 364 -1.17 18.55 17.00
C ASN A 364 -0.51 17.24 17.43
N GLU A 365 -1.09 16.12 17.05
CA GLU A 365 -0.58 14.77 17.37
C GLU A 365 0.61 14.34 16.48
N GLY A 366 1.09 15.22 15.64
CA GLY A 366 2.31 15.01 14.87
C GLY A 366 2.20 14.16 13.61
N ILE A 367 1.05 13.57 13.28
CA ILE A 367 0.87 12.77 12.05
C ILE A 367 1.21 13.61 10.81
N MET A 368 0.63 14.81 10.67
CA MET A 368 0.91 15.68 9.53
C MET A 368 2.34 16.21 9.54
N GLY A 369 2.94 16.39 10.70
CA GLY A 369 4.34 16.77 10.85
C GLY A 369 5.30 15.65 10.46
N LYS A 370 4.90 14.39 10.71
CA LYS A 370 5.64 13.19 10.30
C LYS A 370 5.54 12.95 8.80
N LEU A 371 4.33 13.06 8.23
CA LEU A 371 4.08 12.90 6.80
C LEU A 371 4.83 13.95 5.95
N ARG A 372 5.13 15.13 6.51
CA ARG A 372 5.89 16.22 5.87
C ARG A 372 7.00 16.76 6.79
N PRO A 373 8.03 15.99 7.10
CA PRO A 373 9.12 16.44 7.97
C PRO A 373 9.82 17.68 7.38
N LYS A 374 10.29 18.58 8.25
CA LYS A 374 10.97 19.81 7.83
C LYS A 374 12.21 19.55 6.96
N GLY A 375 12.91 18.44 7.20
CA GLY A 375 14.04 17.98 6.39
C GLY A 375 13.62 17.64 4.95
N TYR A 376 12.42 17.11 4.76
CA TYR A 376 11.85 16.82 3.44
C TYR A 376 11.59 18.09 2.62
N GLN A 377 11.10 19.18 3.23
CA GLN A 377 10.93 20.46 2.52
C GLN A 377 12.25 21.02 1.99
N VAL A 378 13.34 20.77 2.72
CA VAL A 378 14.70 21.15 2.28
C VAL A 378 15.20 20.18 1.19
N ALA A 379 14.98 18.87 1.34
CA ALA A 379 15.35 17.86 0.35
C ALA A 379 14.56 18.04 -0.96
N ARG A 380 13.24 18.33 -0.88
CA ARG A 380 12.41 18.67 -2.04
C ARG A 380 12.90 19.95 -2.72
N ALA A 381 13.19 21.00 -1.98
CA ALA A 381 13.72 22.25 -2.54
C ALA A 381 15.11 22.08 -3.19
N LEU A 382 15.90 21.08 -2.77
CA LEU A 382 17.18 20.72 -3.38
C LEU A 382 16.99 19.73 -4.54
N GLY A 383 15.98 18.85 -4.49
CA GLY A 383 15.66 17.86 -5.53
C GLY A 383 14.91 18.43 -6.74
N GLU A 384 14.19 19.55 -6.57
CA GLU A 384 13.56 20.28 -7.68
C GLU A 384 14.60 20.96 -8.63
N HIS A 385 15.90 20.80 -8.35
CA HIS A 385 16.96 21.29 -9.23
C HIS A 385 17.59 20.09 -9.97
N ASP A 386 17.08 19.77 -11.16
CA ASP A 386 17.60 18.74 -12.08
C ASP A 386 19.15 18.74 -12.17
N ALA A 387 19.75 19.91 -12.14
CA ALA A 387 21.20 20.07 -12.17
C ALA A 387 21.96 19.47 -10.97
N VAL A 388 21.35 19.40 -9.79
CA VAL A 388 21.98 18.82 -8.58
C VAL A 388 21.92 17.31 -8.65
N THR A 389 20.81 16.78 -9.16
CA THR A 389 20.59 15.33 -9.35
C THR A 389 21.52 14.79 -10.43
N GLU A 390 21.58 15.43 -11.62
CA GLU A 390 22.51 15.05 -12.69
C GLU A 390 23.98 15.13 -12.24
N MET A 391 24.33 16.10 -11.41
CA MET A 391 25.70 16.22 -10.89
C MET A 391 26.01 15.13 -9.85
N ALA A 392 25.05 14.74 -9.02
CA ALA A 392 25.20 13.64 -8.07
C ALA A 392 25.35 12.30 -8.80
N ASP A 393 24.51 12.00 -9.77
CA ASP A 393 24.59 10.79 -10.60
C ASP A 393 25.91 10.75 -11.40
N SER A 394 26.30 11.84 -12.00
CA SER A 394 27.59 11.94 -12.72
C SER A 394 28.80 11.73 -11.80
N LEU A 395 28.73 12.18 -10.55
CA LEU A 395 29.80 11.95 -9.56
C LEU A 395 29.85 10.48 -9.14
N LEU A 396 28.72 9.87 -8.83
CA LEU A 396 28.65 8.48 -8.36
C LEU A 396 29.01 7.46 -9.45
N THR A 397 28.67 7.74 -10.69
CA THR A 397 29.06 6.90 -11.83
C THR A 397 30.51 7.13 -12.29
N SER A 398 31.17 8.20 -11.81
CA SER A 398 32.56 8.49 -12.14
C SER A 398 33.55 7.63 -11.35
N SER A 399 34.75 7.43 -11.91
CA SER A 399 35.83 6.71 -11.23
C SER A 399 36.26 7.37 -9.91
N VAL A 400 36.09 8.69 -9.77
CA VAL A 400 36.42 9.45 -8.55
C VAL A 400 35.35 9.22 -7.48
N GLY A 401 34.05 9.20 -7.87
CA GLY A 401 32.95 8.88 -6.96
C GLY A 401 33.04 7.45 -6.43
N ARG A 402 33.30 6.46 -7.31
CA ARG A 402 33.51 5.05 -6.92
C ARG A 402 34.71 4.87 -5.99
N LEU A 403 35.80 5.62 -6.21
CA LEU A 403 36.92 5.64 -5.28
C LEU A 403 36.51 6.23 -3.93
N GLY A 404 35.67 7.26 -3.93
CA GLY A 404 35.09 7.86 -2.72
C GLY A 404 34.27 6.86 -1.91
N VAL A 405 33.41 6.08 -2.55
CA VAL A 405 32.63 5.01 -1.92
C VAL A 405 33.57 3.96 -1.29
N LYS A 406 34.60 3.54 -2.01
CA LYS A 406 35.59 2.57 -1.51
C LYS A 406 36.38 3.04 -0.30
N VAL A 407 36.75 4.34 -0.28
CA VAL A 407 37.52 4.93 0.82
C VAL A 407 36.62 5.22 2.03
N ALA A 408 35.37 5.55 1.80
CA ALA A 408 34.38 5.92 2.83
C ALA A 408 33.52 4.75 3.31
N GLY A 409 33.89 3.49 3.01
CA GLY A 409 33.07 2.32 3.29
C GLY A 409 32.55 2.23 4.73
N GLY A 410 33.39 2.50 5.73
CA GLY A 410 32.95 2.52 7.12
C GLY A 410 32.02 3.70 7.47
N LEU A 411 32.18 4.85 6.78
CA LEU A 411 31.25 5.99 6.92
C LEU A 411 29.90 5.72 6.25
N LEU A 412 29.86 4.88 5.22
CA LEU A 412 28.62 4.46 4.60
C LEU A 412 27.85 3.47 5.48
N GLU A 413 28.54 2.57 6.17
CA GLU A 413 27.94 1.70 7.20
C GLU A 413 27.30 2.56 8.30
N ASP A 414 28.03 3.51 8.86
CA ASP A 414 27.53 4.45 9.86
C ASP A 414 26.36 5.31 9.31
N LEU A 415 26.38 5.65 8.02
CA LEU A 415 25.32 6.43 7.38
C LEU A 415 24.04 5.62 7.22
N TYR A 416 24.14 4.37 6.77
CA TYR A 416 22.98 3.48 6.61
C TYR A 416 22.39 3.05 7.94
N SER A 417 23.18 2.93 8.99
CA SER A 417 22.71 2.69 10.37
C SER A 417 22.26 3.97 11.09
N SER A 418 22.21 5.13 10.42
CA SER A 418 21.85 6.40 11.05
C SER A 418 20.34 6.66 10.98
N PRO A 419 19.69 7.00 12.13
CA PRO A 419 18.27 7.37 12.16
C PRO A 419 17.89 8.57 11.27
N HIS A 420 18.88 9.26 10.71
CA HIS A 420 18.68 10.46 9.90
C HIS A 420 18.77 10.21 8.39
N LEU A 421 19.03 8.97 7.95
CA LEU A 421 19.19 8.68 6.52
C LEU A 421 17.94 9.07 5.71
N SER A 422 16.77 8.71 6.19
CA SER A 422 15.49 9.03 5.54
C SER A 422 15.19 10.53 5.37
N GLN A 423 15.93 11.39 6.11
CA GLN A 423 15.80 12.83 6.01
C GLN A 423 16.75 13.48 4.99
N ILE A 424 17.75 12.70 4.54
CA ILE A 424 18.87 13.23 3.73
C ILE A 424 18.74 12.79 2.27
N VAL A 425 18.06 11.66 2.00
CA VAL A 425 18.01 11.07 0.66
C VAL A 425 16.93 11.75 -0.19
N PRO A 426 17.27 12.41 -1.31
CA PRO A 426 16.29 13.01 -2.22
C PRO A 426 15.43 11.93 -2.90
N ASP A 427 14.25 12.33 -3.37
CA ASP A 427 13.33 11.50 -4.16
C ASP A 427 13.82 11.46 -5.63
N THR A 428 14.85 10.68 -5.92
CA THR A 428 15.50 10.56 -7.23
C THR A 428 15.94 9.13 -7.48
N GLN A 429 16.36 8.77 -8.69
CA GLN A 429 16.95 7.45 -8.99
C GLN A 429 18.20 7.15 -8.15
N THR A 430 18.97 8.18 -7.78
CA THR A 430 20.21 8.03 -7.00
C THR A 430 20.04 7.18 -5.74
N PRO A 431 19.01 7.37 -4.89
CA PRO A 431 18.82 6.53 -3.70
C PRO A 431 18.34 5.11 -4.00
N TYR A 432 17.62 4.89 -5.08
CA TYR A 432 16.98 3.60 -5.36
C TYR A 432 17.80 2.68 -6.27
N VAL A 433 18.52 3.24 -7.23
CA VAL A 433 19.27 2.47 -8.23
C VAL A 433 20.75 2.82 -8.21
N THR A 434 21.14 4.05 -8.52
CA THR A 434 22.54 4.42 -8.79
C THR A 434 23.45 4.27 -7.54
N LEU A 435 23.06 4.85 -6.40
CA LEU A 435 23.89 4.78 -5.19
C LEU A 435 23.98 3.36 -4.63
N PRO A 436 22.88 2.60 -4.45
CA PRO A 436 22.94 1.21 -4.01
C PRO A 436 23.78 0.33 -4.94
N THR A 437 23.64 0.48 -6.27
CA THR A 437 24.43 -0.29 -7.25
C THR A 437 25.91 -0.01 -7.12
N VAL A 438 26.33 1.28 -7.02
CA VAL A 438 27.73 1.65 -6.84
C VAL A 438 28.28 1.10 -5.51
N ILE A 439 27.50 1.14 -4.43
CA ILE A 439 27.91 0.59 -3.14
C ILE A 439 28.12 -0.93 -3.27
N ALA A 440 27.19 -1.65 -3.89
CA ALA A 440 27.32 -3.10 -4.09
C ALA A 440 28.51 -3.46 -5.01
N GLU A 441 28.74 -2.70 -6.09
CA GLU A 441 29.89 -2.93 -6.98
C GLU A 441 31.23 -2.79 -6.26
N GLU A 442 31.38 -1.78 -5.39
CA GLU A 442 32.66 -1.43 -4.76
C GLU A 442 32.88 -2.15 -3.41
N LEU A 443 31.84 -2.42 -2.64
CA LEU A 443 31.91 -2.98 -1.29
C LEU A 443 31.23 -4.33 -1.15
N GLY A 444 30.41 -4.77 -2.12
CA GLY A 444 29.64 -6.01 -2.04
C GLY A 444 30.47 -7.26 -2.26
N ASP A 445 30.07 -8.31 -1.59
CA ASP A 445 30.56 -9.66 -1.81
C ASP A 445 29.76 -10.33 -2.93
N ARG A 446 30.38 -11.25 -3.64
CA ARG A 446 29.70 -12.01 -4.69
C ARG A 446 28.85 -13.10 -4.07
N VAL A 447 27.58 -13.08 -4.30
CA VAL A 447 26.65 -14.16 -3.96
C VAL A 447 26.79 -15.25 -5.01
N THR A 448 27.05 -16.47 -4.56
CA THR A 448 27.24 -17.65 -5.42
C THR A 448 26.16 -18.67 -5.06
N GLY A 449 25.25 -18.90 -5.94
CA GLY A 449 24.17 -19.89 -5.85
C GLY A 449 23.37 -19.84 -7.14
N GLU A 450 22.66 -20.89 -7.46
CA GLU A 450 21.57 -20.84 -8.44
C GLU A 450 20.31 -20.98 -7.59
N ALA A 451 19.41 -19.99 -7.66
CA ALA A 451 18.08 -20.17 -7.10
C ALA A 451 17.40 -21.29 -7.91
N ASP A 452 17.06 -22.39 -7.27
CA ASP A 452 16.29 -23.47 -7.89
C ASP A 452 14.78 -23.26 -7.76
N TYR A 453 14.39 -22.09 -7.23
CA TYR A 453 13.00 -21.64 -7.17
C TYR A 453 12.55 -21.17 -8.56
N GLU A 454 11.48 -21.77 -9.05
CA GLU A 454 10.83 -21.39 -10.29
C GLU A 454 9.52 -20.65 -9.96
N PRO A 455 9.47 -19.31 -10.12
CA PRO A 455 8.23 -18.54 -9.91
C PRO A 455 7.12 -19.06 -10.80
N LYS A 456 5.88 -19.00 -10.31
CA LYS A 456 4.71 -19.29 -11.14
C LYS A 456 4.63 -18.30 -12.28
N ASP A 457 4.29 -18.78 -13.47
CA ASP A 457 4.00 -17.88 -14.58
C ASP A 457 2.73 -17.05 -14.29
N LEU A 458 2.57 -15.92 -14.98
CA LEU A 458 1.47 -14.99 -14.77
C LEU A 458 0.08 -15.64 -14.97
N VAL A 459 -0.04 -16.61 -15.87
CA VAL A 459 -1.30 -17.36 -16.10
C VAL A 459 -1.68 -18.16 -14.87
N THR A 460 -0.70 -18.85 -14.29
CA THR A 460 -0.89 -19.67 -13.09
C THR A 460 -1.21 -18.78 -11.89
N ARG A 461 -0.46 -17.68 -11.69
CA ARG A 461 -0.74 -16.68 -10.63
C ARG A 461 -2.17 -16.17 -10.68
N ILE A 462 -2.63 -15.76 -11.87
CA ILE A 462 -4.01 -15.30 -12.07
C ILE A 462 -5.01 -16.44 -11.83
N GLY A 463 -4.69 -17.65 -12.30
CA GLY A 463 -5.57 -18.82 -12.18
C GLY A 463 -5.73 -19.34 -10.76
N ASP A 464 -4.78 -19.09 -9.88
CA ASP A 464 -4.80 -19.52 -8.47
C ASP A 464 -5.62 -18.58 -7.56
N LEU A 465 -5.88 -17.35 -8.03
CA LEU A 465 -6.72 -16.40 -7.29
C LEU A 465 -8.21 -16.80 -7.37
N THR A 466 -8.93 -16.45 -6.33
CA THR A 466 -10.37 -16.62 -6.27
C THR A 466 -11.07 -15.38 -6.82
N TYR A 467 -12.04 -15.57 -7.73
CA TYR A 467 -12.84 -14.50 -8.30
C TYR A 467 -14.33 -14.80 -8.20
N ASP A 468 -15.13 -13.83 -7.74
CA ASP A 468 -16.56 -13.77 -7.96
C ASP A 468 -16.87 -12.69 -9.01
N THR A 469 -16.88 -13.07 -10.28
CA THR A 469 -17.00 -12.15 -11.41
C THR A 469 -18.40 -11.51 -11.45
N ASP A 470 -18.47 -10.19 -11.51
CA ASP A 470 -19.71 -9.43 -11.69
C ASP A 470 -20.14 -9.42 -13.17
N VAL A 471 -20.76 -10.53 -13.59
CA VAL A 471 -21.14 -10.76 -14.99
C VAL A 471 -22.15 -9.72 -15.47
N GLY A 472 -21.74 -8.94 -16.48
CA GLY A 472 -22.59 -7.91 -17.10
C GLY A 472 -22.47 -6.52 -16.48
N ASN A 473 -21.65 -6.35 -15.43
CA ASN A 473 -21.33 -5.05 -14.85
C ASN A 473 -19.80 -4.94 -14.75
N PRO A 474 -19.11 -4.59 -15.85
CA PRO A 474 -17.67 -4.37 -15.79
C PRO A 474 -17.38 -3.15 -14.90
N HIS A 475 -16.43 -3.30 -13.99
CA HIS A 475 -16.02 -2.24 -13.08
C HIS A 475 -14.96 -1.29 -13.69
N ILE A 476 -14.53 -1.55 -14.91
CA ILE A 476 -13.61 -0.70 -15.67
C ILE A 476 -14.15 -0.57 -17.10
N GLU A 477 -14.21 0.66 -17.60
CA GLU A 477 -14.54 0.95 -18.99
C GLU A 477 -13.46 1.86 -19.60
N LEU A 478 -12.98 1.54 -20.80
CA LEU A 478 -12.08 2.42 -21.56
C LEU A 478 -12.89 3.57 -22.17
N ARG A 479 -12.57 4.81 -21.82
CA ARG A 479 -13.11 6.01 -22.46
C ARG A 479 -12.45 6.28 -23.80
N ASP A 480 -11.11 6.12 -23.85
CA ASP A 480 -10.32 6.17 -25.06
C ASP A 480 -9.41 4.93 -25.15
N ASN A 481 -9.62 4.12 -26.18
CA ASN A 481 -8.87 2.89 -26.42
C ASN A 481 -7.70 3.07 -27.39
N SER A 482 -7.26 4.30 -27.66
CA SER A 482 -6.05 4.55 -28.43
C SER A 482 -4.80 4.14 -27.65
N VAL A 483 -3.74 3.78 -28.36
CA VAL A 483 -2.45 3.45 -27.73
C VAL A 483 -1.87 4.68 -27.00
N GLU A 484 -2.14 5.89 -27.49
CA GLU A 484 -1.69 7.14 -26.86
C GLU A 484 -2.34 7.34 -25.48
N ALA A 485 -3.65 7.06 -25.35
CA ALA A 485 -4.41 7.30 -24.13
C ALA A 485 -4.34 6.16 -23.09
N SER A 486 -4.21 4.90 -23.55
CA SER A 486 -4.36 3.73 -22.68
C SER A 486 -3.26 2.67 -22.87
N GLY A 487 -2.24 2.94 -23.70
CA GLY A 487 -1.18 1.98 -24.00
C GLY A 487 -0.32 1.62 -22.80
N ALA A 488 -0.11 2.56 -21.89
CA ALA A 488 0.67 2.33 -20.68
C ALA A 488 0.09 1.20 -19.79
N ALA A 489 -1.21 0.96 -19.83
CA ALA A 489 -1.83 -0.12 -19.06
C ALA A 489 -1.45 -1.53 -19.56
N VAL A 490 -0.92 -1.68 -20.76
CA VAL A 490 -0.52 -2.99 -21.30
C VAL A 490 0.66 -3.58 -20.51
N TYR A 491 1.58 -2.74 -20.07
CA TYR A 491 2.75 -3.17 -19.29
C TYR A 491 2.63 -2.79 -17.79
N ALA A 492 2.05 -1.65 -17.45
CA ALA A 492 1.95 -1.23 -16.04
C ALA A 492 0.90 -2.01 -15.23
N CYS A 493 -0.09 -2.64 -15.88
CA CYS A 493 -1.05 -3.49 -15.19
C CYS A 493 -0.36 -4.78 -14.70
N PRO A 494 -0.39 -5.11 -13.39
CA PRO A 494 0.38 -6.22 -12.83
C PRO A 494 -0.09 -7.61 -13.28
N VAL A 495 -1.23 -7.69 -13.98
CA VAL A 495 -1.78 -8.92 -14.58
C VAL A 495 -1.87 -8.81 -16.09
N SER A 496 -1.09 -7.94 -16.71
CA SER A 496 -0.93 -7.83 -18.15
C SER A 496 0.56 -7.89 -18.50
N ALA A 497 0.87 -8.30 -19.74
CA ALA A 497 2.22 -8.31 -20.27
C ALA A 497 2.17 -8.16 -21.79
N GLU A 498 3.23 -7.61 -22.40
CA GLU A 498 3.32 -7.51 -23.85
C GLU A 498 3.27 -8.91 -24.50
N GLY A 499 2.37 -9.10 -25.44
CA GLY A 499 2.16 -10.39 -26.11
C GLY A 499 1.44 -11.46 -25.29
N PHE A 500 1.09 -11.18 -24.04
CA PHE A 500 0.31 -12.08 -23.19
C PHE A 500 -1.19 -11.96 -23.49
N GLY A 501 -1.81 -13.06 -23.92
CA GLY A 501 -3.21 -13.07 -24.35
C GLY A 501 -4.24 -13.20 -23.23
N GLY A 502 -3.83 -13.32 -21.96
CA GLY A 502 -4.70 -13.64 -20.83
C GLY A 502 -4.86 -12.53 -19.78
N GLY A 503 -4.16 -11.39 -19.94
CA GLY A 503 -4.22 -10.26 -18.99
C GLY A 503 -5.37 -9.30 -19.26
N CYS A 504 -5.48 -8.28 -18.40
CA CYS A 504 -6.53 -7.26 -18.52
C CYS A 504 -6.40 -6.44 -19.80
N TYR A 505 -5.20 -5.98 -20.14
CA TYR A 505 -4.97 -5.07 -21.25
C TYR A 505 -4.15 -5.71 -22.36
N ARG A 506 -4.53 -5.46 -23.62
CA ARG A 506 -3.85 -5.99 -24.81
C ARG A 506 -3.86 -4.96 -25.93
N GLU A 507 -2.75 -4.89 -26.68
CA GLU A 507 -2.72 -4.17 -27.95
C GLU A 507 -3.25 -5.07 -29.07
N GLU A 508 -4.25 -4.62 -29.80
CA GLU A 508 -4.84 -5.32 -30.93
C GLU A 508 -4.77 -4.47 -32.20
N THR A 509 -4.48 -5.13 -33.33
CA THR A 509 -4.53 -4.48 -34.64
C THR A 509 -5.91 -4.67 -35.27
N VAL A 510 -6.64 -3.56 -35.41
CA VAL A 510 -7.98 -3.54 -36.01
C VAL A 510 -7.91 -3.00 -37.44
N LYS A 511 -8.57 -3.68 -38.40
CA LYS A 511 -8.69 -3.23 -39.80
C LYS A 511 -9.95 -2.39 -39.95
N THR A 512 -9.78 -1.08 -40.13
CA THR A 512 -10.88 -0.16 -40.39
C THR A 512 -10.70 0.49 -41.76
N ASN A 513 -11.67 0.30 -42.65
CA ASN A 513 -11.67 0.91 -44.01
C ASN A 513 -10.40 0.67 -44.82
N GLY A 514 -9.69 -0.46 -44.59
CA GLY A 514 -8.47 -0.85 -45.32
C GLY A 514 -7.17 -0.28 -44.75
N SER A 515 -7.22 0.48 -43.67
CA SER A 515 -6.06 0.84 -42.83
C SER A 515 -6.00 -0.06 -41.59
N GLU A 516 -4.77 -0.37 -41.19
CA GLU A 516 -4.51 -1.05 -39.90
C GLU A 516 -4.31 0.01 -38.81
N GLU A 517 -5.02 -0.14 -37.71
CA GLU A 517 -4.95 0.75 -36.56
C GLU A 517 -4.73 -0.10 -35.32
N LYS A 518 -3.82 0.32 -34.44
CA LYS A 518 -3.60 -0.32 -33.15
C LYS A 518 -4.54 0.27 -32.10
N ARG A 519 -5.16 -0.59 -31.31
CA ARG A 519 -6.07 -0.20 -30.22
C ARG A 519 -5.84 -1.07 -29.01
N ILE A 520 -6.22 -0.57 -27.87
CA ILE A 520 -6.20 -1.29 -26.60
C ILE A 520 -7.54 -2.00 -26.38
N SER A 521 -7.49 -3.28 -26.09
CA SER A 521 -8.65 -4.06 -25.61
C SER A 521 -8.53 -4.35 -24.14
N LEU A 522 -9.67 -4.42 -23.44
CA LEU A 522 -9.78 -4.64 -22.01
C LEU A 522 -10.61 -5.90 -21.73
N ASP A 523 -10.08 -6.76 -20.85
CA ASP A 523 -10.80 -7.86 -20.21
C ASP A 523 -10.69 -7.68 -18.69
N THR A 524 -11.80 -7.48 -18.00
CA THR A 524 -11.82 -7.24 -16.55
C THR A 524 -11.87 -8.50 -15.71
N GLN A 525 -11.97 -9.70 -16.33
CA GLN A 525 -12.08 -10.94 -15.57
C GLN A 525 -10.86 -11.27 -14.70
N PRO A 526 -9.61 -11.09 -15.20
CA PRO A 526 -8.43 -11.38 -14.40
C PRO A 526 -8.00 -10.20 -13.49
N CYS A 527 -8.83 -9.16 -13.35
CA CYS A 527 -8.46 -7.94 -12.63
C CYS A 527 -8.24 -8.20 -11.13
N VAL A 528 -7.09 -7.77 -10.63
CA VAL A 528 -6.70 -7.84 -9.20
C VAL A 528 -7.07 -6.57 -8.43
N GLU A 529 -7.87 -5.69 -9.00
CA GLU A 529 -8.38 -4.46 -8.37
C GLU A 529 -7.28 -3.55 -7.76
N CYS A 530 -6.12 -3.51 -8.39
CA CYS A 530 -5.00 -2.71 -7.89
C CYS A 530 -5.22 -1.20 -8.02
N GLY A 531 -5.95 -0.75 -9.05
CA GLY A 531 -6.23 0.66 -9.32
C GLY A 531 -5.25 1.33 -10.31
N THR A 532 -4.16 0.68 -10.70
CA THR A 532 -3.10 1.27 -11.56
C THR A 532 -3.65 1.87 -12.85
N CYS A 533 -4.55 1.18 -13.53
CA CYS A 533 -5.12 1.66 -14.79
C CYS A 533 -5.96 2.94 -14.66
N ALA A 534 -6.49 3.24 -13.49
CA ALA A 534 -7.18 4.50 -13.24
C ALA A 534 -6.24 5.71 -13.32
N VAL A 535 -4.92 5.47 -13.12
CA VAL A 535 -3.89 6.52 -13.17
C VAL A 535 -3.23 6.58 -14.55
N VAL A 536 -2.97 5.41 -15.18
CA VAL A 536 -2.12 5.33 -16.38
C VAL A 536 -2.89 5.18 -17.70
N ALA A 537 -4.23 5.10 -17.65
CA ALA A 537 -5.07 4.93 -18.84
C ALA A 537 -6.32 5.80 -18.76
N ASP A 538 -6.92 6.12 -19.91
CA ASP A 538 -8.19 6.85 -19.96
C ASP A 538 -9.36 5.88 -19.70
N THR A 539 -9.64 5.66 -18.42
CA THR A 539 -10.65 4.71 -17.95
C THR A 539 -11.68 5.37 -17.02
N ASP A 540 -12.89 4.80 -17.02
CA ASP A 540 -13.81 4.88 -15.90
C ASP A 540 -13.56 3.65 -15.02
N TRP A 541 -12.98 3.87 -13.86
CA TRP A 541 -12.67 2.81 -12.90
C TRP A 541 -13.53 2.97 -11.65
N GLU A 542 -14.16 1.87 -11.26
CA GLU A 542 -14.94 1.74 -10.04
C GLU A 542 -14.56 0.42 -9.35
N HIS A 543 -14.95 0.26 -8.09
CA HIS A 543 -14.90 -1.06 -7.47
C HIS A 543 -15.98 -1.99 -8.04
N PRO A 544 -15.75 -3.31 -8.11
CA PRO A 544 -16.84 -4.27 -8.26
C PRO A 544 -17.85 -4.13 -7.11
N ARG A 545 -19.12 -4.55 -7.36
CA ARG A 545 -20.16 -4.58 -6.33
C ARG A 545 -19.74 -5.39 -5.11
N GLY A 546 -20.50 -5.29 -4.02
CA GLY A 546 -20.25 -6.00 -2.78
C GLY A 546 -20.07 -7.50 -2.98
N GLY A 547 -19.05 -8.09 -2.37
CA GLY A 547 -18.68 -9.49 -2.52
C GLY A 547 -18.12 -9.91 -3.87
N LYS A 548 -18.08 -8.99 -4.88
CA LYS A 548 -17.59 -9.31 -6.23
C LYS A 548 -16.14 -8.97 -6.44
N GLY A 549 -15.56 -9.49 -7.56
CA GLY A 549 -14.17 -9.28 -7.95
C GLY A 549 -13.22 -10.30 -7.33
N VAL A 550 -11.93 -9.93 -7.19
CA VAL A 550 -10.90 -10.79 -6.61
C VAL A 550 -11.07 -10.94 -5.10
N GLU A 551 -10.78 -12.13 -4.57
CA GLU A 551 -10.67 -12.40 -3.14
C GLU A 551 -9.27 -12.92 -2.81
N TYR A 552 -8.61 -12.22 -1.91
CA TYR A 552 -7.31 -12.61 -1.38
C TYR A 552 -7.50 -13.50 -0.15
N LYS A 553 -6.62 -14.49 0.01
CA LYS A 553 -6.61 -15.42 1.15
C LYS A 553 -5.62 -14.95 2.22
N GLU A 554 -4.55 -14.33 1.77
CA GLU A 554 -3.45 -13.84 2.60
C GLU A 554 -3.46 -12.30 2.66
N GLY A 555 -3.47 -11.65 1.50
CA GLY A 555 -3.59 -10.20 1.33
C GLY A 555 -2.32 -9.37 1.58
#